data_d5e3a9d3ddac832a2301919ec192370d
#
_entry.id   d5e3a9d3ddac832a2301919ec192370d
#
_cell.length_a   1.000
_cell.length_b   1.000
_cell.length_c   1.000
_cell.angle_alpha   90.00
_cell.angle_beta   90.00
_cell.angle_gamma   90.00
#
_symmetry.space_group_name_H-M   'P 1'
#
loop_
_entity.id
_entity.type
_entity.pdbx_description
1 polymer ?
#
loop_
_entity_poly.entity_id
_entity_poly.type
_entity_poly.pdbx_seq_one_letter_code
_entity_poly.pdbx_strand_id
1 'polypeptide(L)'
;MTGPYLDTSALAKWYLNEPFSEQFEAFIQKQPSAAISRLTVLEFRCLLARRRRAGEITKTIETRVYDSFELDVGAGFLQVHSVADEYLIAALGLISRLGRYPLRTLDALHLAIAQGIHCRQLATADK
;
A
#
# COMPACT_ATOMS: atom_id res chain seq x y z
N MET A 1 1.31 -16.38 9.88
CA MET A 1 2.43 -15.44 9.78
C MET A 1 2.08 -14.34 8.79
N THR A 2 2.32 -13.10 9.17
CA THR A 2 1.97 -11.95 8.37
C THR A 2 3.09 -11.65 7.37
N GLY A 3 2.74 -11.50 6.10
CA GLY A 3 3.70 -11.04 5.11
C GLY A 3 4.01 -9.55 5.28
N PRO A 4 4.69 -8.95 4.31
CA PRO A 4 5.01 -7.53 4.39
C PRO A 4 3.75 -6.68 4.30
N TYR A 5 3.82 -5.48 4.88
CA TYR A 5 2.77 -4.47 4.69
C TYR A 5 3.14 -3.65 3.46
N LEU A 6 2.16 -3.43 2.58
CA LEU A 6 2.36 -2.66 1.35
C LEU A 6 1.66 -1.32 1.49
N ASP A 7 2.39 -0.24 1.23
CA ASP A 7 1.74 1.06 1.07
C ASP A 7 1.26 1.22 -0.37
N THR A 8 0.64 2.35 -0.67
CA THR A 8 0.04 2.59 -1.98
C THR A 8 1.08 2.61 -3.10
N SER A 9 2.27 3.14 -2.84
CA SER A 9 3.32 3.19 -3.86
C SER A 9 3.80 1.79 -4.22
N ALA A 10 3.86 0.88 -3.26
CA ALA A 10 4.21 -0.52 -3.51
C ALA A 10 3.14 -1.22 -4.35
N LEU A 11 1.86 -1.00 -4.05
CA LEU A 11 0.77 -1.53 -4.87
C LEU A 11 0.87 -1.04 -6.31
N ALA A 12 1.16 0.23 -6.50
CA ALA A 12 1.30 0.80 -7.84
C ALA A 12 2.40 0.09 -8.63
N LYS A 13 3.52 -0.24 -7.97
CA LYS A 13 4.59 -1.01 -8.63
C LYS A 13 4.13 -2.39 -9.07
N TRP A 14 3.26 -3.01 -8.28
CA TRP A 14 2.79 -4.36 -8.59
C TRP A 14 1.79 -4.38 -9.74
N TYR A 15 0.81 -3.47 -9.71
CA TYR A 15 -0.31 -3.51 -10.66
C TYR A 15 -0.11 -2.64 -11.89
N LEU A 16 0.82 -1.69 -11.87
CA LEU A 16 1.10 -0.81 -13.00
C LEU A 16 2.52 -1.04 -13.49
N ASN A 17 2.73 -0.88 -14.79
CA ASN A 17 4.05 -1.04 -15.37
C ASN A 17 4.87 0.23 -15.16
N GLU A 18 5.67 0.24 -14.10
CA GLU A 18 6.49 1.38 -13.67
C GLU A 18 7.94 0.94 -13.52
N PRO A 19 8.89 1.90 -13.40
CA PRO A 19 10.28 1.54 -13.09
C PRO A 19 10.34 0.68 -11.83
N PHE A 20 11.16 -0.37 -11.87
CA PHE A 20 11.36 -1.33 -10.77
C PHE A 20 10.16 -2.23 -10.48
N SER A 21 9.13 -2.25 -11.33
CA SER A 21 7.99 -3.15 -11.15
C SER A 21 8.40 -4.62 -11.16
N GLU A 22 9.33 -4.99 -12.05
CA GLU A 22 9.80 -6.38 -12.12
C GLU A 22 10.47 -6.85 -10.84
N GLN A 23 11.30 -5.99 -10.24
CA GLN A 23 11.98 -6.29 -8.99
C GLN A 23 10.96 -6.44 -7.86
N PHE A 24 9.97 -5.59 -7.82
CA PHE A 24 8.93 -5.67 -6.79
C PHE A 24 8.08 -6.93 -6.98
N GLU A 25 7.71 -7.24 -8.21
CA GLU A 25 6.94 -8.45 -8.51
C GLU A 25 7.69 -9.70 -8.07
N ALA A 26 9.00 -9.76 -8.34
CA ALA A 26 9.82 -10.88 -7.89
C ALA A 26 9.84 -11.00 -6.36
N PHE A 27 9.90 -9.86 -5.66
CA PHE A 27 9.83 -9.85 -4.20
C PHE A 27 8.48 -10.38 -3.71
N ILE A 28 7.39 -9.87 -4.28
CA ILE A 28 6.04 -10.21 -3.86
C ILE A 28 5.70 -11.69 -4.09
N GLN A 29 6.17 -12.26 -5.20
CA GLN A 29 5.91 -13.65 -5.54
C GLN A 29 6.50 -14.64 -4.55
N LYS A 30 7.51 -14.21 -3.79
CA LYS A 30 8.13 -15.05 -2.76
C LYS A 30 7.38 -15.02 -1.44
N GLN A 31 6.37 -14.14 -1.31
CA GLN A 31 5.64 -13.97 -0.06
C GLN A 31 4.39 -14.85 -0.06
N PRO A 32 4.05 -15.49 1.06
CA PRO A 32 2.80 -16.27 1.14
C PRO A 32 1.57 -15.38 1.13
N SER A 33 1.69 -14.16 1.64
CA SER A 33 0.62 -13.17 1.65
C SER A 33 1.23 -11.80 1.90
N ALA A 34 0.42 -10.76 1.74
CA ALA A 34 0.83 -9.40 2.07
C ALA A 34 -0.32 -8.70 2.78
N ALA A 35 0.02 -7.73 3.62
CA ALA A 35 -0.96 -6.96 4.37
C ALA A 35 -1.09 -5.56 3.78
N ILE A 36 -2.31 -5.08 3.75
CA ILE A 36 -2.64 -3.69 3.41
C ILE A 36 -3.69 -3.21 4.40
N SER A 37 -4.07 -1.94 4.31
CA SER A 37 -5.15 -1.40 5.12
C SER A 37 -6.24 -0.82 4.24
N ARG A 38 -7.38 -0.47 4.85
CA ARG A 38 -8.44 0.26 4.15
C ARG A 38 -7.92 1.58 3.57
N LEU A 39 -6.94 2.20 4.25
CA LEU A 39 -6.30 3.40 3.74
C LEU A 39 -5.59 3.11 2.41
N THR A 40 -4.86 1.99 2.32
CA THR A 40 -4.19 1.59 1.09
C THR A 40 -5.20 1.40 -0.04
N VAL A 41 -6.32 0.75 0.25
CA VAL A 41 -7.37 0.53 -0.75
C VAL A 41 -7.89 1.85 -1.30
N LEU A 42 -8.21 2.78 -0.40
CA LEU A 42 -8.74 4.09 -0.79
C LEU A 42 -7.73 4.88 -1.61
N GLU A 43 -6.49 4.92 -1.15
CA GLU A 43 -5.43 5.64 -1.84
C GLU A 43 -5.15 5.05 -3.22
N PHE A 44 -5.15 3.72 -3.31
CA PHE A 44 -4.91 3.04 -4.59
C PHE A 44 -6.02 3.35 -5.59
N ARG A 45 -7.27 3.34 -5.13
CA ARG A 45 -8.40 3.69 -6.00
C ARG A 45 -8.28 5.13 -6.50
N CYS A 46 -7.89 6.05 -5.60
CA CYS A 46 -7.66 7.44 -5.95
C CYS A 46 -6.51 7.61 -6.94
N LEU A 47 -5.44 6.84 -6.75
CA LEU A 47 -4.28 6.88 -7.64
C LEU A 47 -4.67 6.48 -9.06
N LEU A 48 -5.45 5.41 -9.21
CA LEU A 48 -5.90 4.94 -10.52
C LEU A 48 -6.78 5.99 -11.22
N ALA A 49 -7.71 6.59 -10.48
CA ALA A 49 -8.57 7.63 -11.02
C ALA A 49 -7.77 8.85 -11.47
N ARG A 50 -6.76 9.23 -10.69
CA ARG A 50 -5.89 10.36 -10.98
C ARG A 50 -5.08 10.12 -12.25
N ARG A 51 -4.53 8.91 -12.41
CA ARG A 51 -3.77 8.52 -13.59
C ARG A 51 -4.62 8.51 -14.85
N ARG A 52 -5.87 8.06 -14.74
CA ARG A 52 -6.80 8.08 -15.86
C ARG A 52 -7.11 9.52 -16.27
N ARG A 53 -7.40 10.40 -15.32
CA ARG A 53 -7.70 11.81 -15.63
C ARG A 53 -6.50 12.51 -16.27
N ALA A 54 -5.30 12.12 -15.90
CA ALA A 54 -4.07 12.68 -16.47
C ALA A 54 -3.73 12.09 -17.85
N GLY A 55 -4.50 11.10 -18.32
CA GLY A 55 -4.24 10.45 -19.60
C GLY A 55 -3.11 9.43 -19.57
N GLU A 56 -2.62 9.06 -18.38
CA GLU A 56 -1.52 8.10 -18.25
C GLU A 56 -2.00 6.66 -18.42
N ILE A 57 -3.27 6.39 -18.11
CA ILE A 57 -3.91 5.10 -18.37
C ILE A 57 -5.30 5.35 -18.93
N THR A 58 -5.84 4.34 -19.62
CA THR A 58 -7.19 4.41 -20.18
C THR A 58 -8.22 3.97 -19.14
N LYS A 59 -9.49 4.25 -19.42
CA LYS A 59 -10.59 3.77 -18.57
C LYS A 59 -10.60 2.24 -18.50
N THR A 60 -10.31 1.58 -19.60
CA THR A 60 -10.25 0.13 -19.66
C THR A 60 -9.15 -0.42 -18.73
N ILE A 61 -7.97 0.21 -18.76
CA ILE A 61 -6.87 -0.20 -17.88
C ILE A 61 -7.20 0.08 -16.42
N GLU A 62 -7.80 1.23 -16.13
CA GLU A 62 -8.23 1.54 -14.77
C GLU A 62 -9.14 0.44 -14.21
N THR A 63 -10.14 0.03 -14.98
CA THR A 63 -11.09 -1.00 -14.56
C THR A 63 -10.43 -2.35 -14.41
N ARG A 64 -9.60 -2.76 -15.36
CA ARG A 64 -8.90 -4.06 -15.29
C ARG A 64 -7.97 -4.16 -14.10
N VAL A 65 -7.22 -3.10 -13.84
CA VAL A 65 -6.26 -3.10 -12.73
C VAL A 65 -7.00 -3.23 -11.42
N TYR A 66 -8.07 -2.46 -11.24
CA TYR A 66 -8.82 -2.52 -9.99
C TYR A 66 -9.50 -3.86 -9.80
N ASP A 67 -10.04 -4.45 -10.89
CA ASP A 67 -10.66 -5.78 -10.83
C ASP A 67 -9.63 -6.84 -10.44
N SER A 68 -8.42 -6.78 -10.99
CA SER A 68 -7.34 -7.70 -10.62
C SER A 68 -6.97 -7.57 -9.15
N PHE A 69 -6.91 -6.33 -8.67
CA PHE A 69 -6.64 -6.04 -7.27
C PHE A 69 -7.72 -6.69 -6.37
N GLU A 70 -8.99 -6.52 -6.73
CA GLU A 70 -10.08 -7.08 -5.94
C GLU A 70 -10.07 -8.62 -5.94
N LEU A 71 -9.66 -9.23 -7.05
CA LEU A 71 -9.50 -10.68 -7.10
C LEU A 71 -8.42 -11.16 -6.13
N ASP A 72 -7.31 -10.45 -6.04
CA ASP A 72 -6.24 -10.82 -5.12
C ASP A 72 -6.66 -10.66 -3.66
N VAL A 73 -7.49 -9.65 -3.37
CA VAL A 73 -8.07 -9.50 -2.04
C VAL A 73 -9.02 -10.67 -1.75
N GLY A 74 -9.90 -10.99 -2.70
CA GLY A 74 -10.86 -12.09 -2.55
C GLY A 74 -10.21 -13.45 -2.43
N ALA A 75 -9.06 -13.64 -3.07
CA ALA A 75 -8.31 -14.91 -3.01
C ALA A 75 -7.51 -15.04 -1.70
N GLY A 76 -7.45 -13.99 -0.89
CA GLY A 76 -6.78 -14.02 0.41
C GLY A 76 -5.31 -13.69 0.39
N PHE A 77 -4.73 -13.42 -0.77
CA PHE A 77 -3.32 -13.04 -0.84
C PHE A 77 -3.09 -11.67 -0.21
N LEU A 78 -3.96 -10.70 -0.52
CA LEU A 78 -3.92 -9.39 0.10
C LEU A 78 -4.89 -9.36 1.27
N GLN A 79 -4.36 -9.22 2.47
CA GLN A 79 -5.15 -9.18 3.69
C GLN A 79 -5.39 -7.73 4.08
N VAL A 80 -6.66 -7.31 4.05
CA VAL A 80 -7.03 -5.92 4.30
C VAL A 80 -7.37 -5.73 5.79
N HIS A 81 -6.62 -4.85 6.45
CA HIS A 81 -6.84 -4.52 7.85
C HIS A 81 -7.59 -3.20 7.99
N SER A 82 -8.45 -3.12 9.00
CA SER A 82 -9.15 -1.87 9.30
C SER A 82 -8.17 -0.82 9.84
N VAL A 83 -8.50 0.45 9.67
CA VAL A 83 -7.71 1.53 10.23
C VAL A 83 -8.36 1.92 11.56
N ALA A 84 -7.84 1.37 12.65
CA ALA A 84 -8.37 1.63 13.97
C ALA A 84 -7.87 2.97 14.51
N ASP A 85 -8.65 3.56 15.41
CA ASP A 85 -8.32 4.84 16.02
C ASP A 85 -6.94 4.82 16.69
N GLU A 86 -6.59 3.69 17.31
CA GLU A 86 -5.30 3.52 17.97
C GLU A 86 -4.11 3.72 17.02
N TYR A 87 -4.27 3.44 15.73
CA TYR A 87 -3.19 3.65 14.76
C TYR A 87 -3.01 5.13 14.45
N LEU A 88 -4.09 5.89 14.44
CA LEU A 88 -4.01 7.35 14.28
C LEU A 88 -3.27 7.98 15.46
N ILE A 89 -3.57 7.52 16.67
CA ILE A 89 -2.90 7.98 17.87
C ILE A 89 -1.41 7.60 17.84
N ALA A 90 -1.12 6.37 17.45
CA ALA A 90 0.27 5.90 17.36
C ALA A 90 1.07 6.71 16.33
N ALA A 91 0.43 7.12 15.23
CA ALA A 91 1.08 7.93 14.20
C ALA A 91 1.56 9.27 14.76
N LEU A 92 0.79 9.88 15.68
CA LEU A 92 1.22 11.11 16.35
C LEU A 92 2.53 10.91 17.09
N GLY A 93 2.63 9.78 17.80
CA GLY A 93 3.85 9.43 18.54
C GLY A 93 5.06 9.22 17.61
N LEU A 94 4.83 8.61 16.43
CA LEU A 94 5.90 8.40 15.46
C LEU A 94 6.44 9.71 14.92
N ILE A 95 5.57 10.64 14.61
CA ILE A 95 5.99 11.95 14.11
C ILE A 95 6.85 12.66 15.16
N SER A 96 6.47 12.57 16.42
CA SER A 96 7.23 13.17 17.52
C SER A 96 8.58 12.52 17.73
N ARG A 97 8.63 11.17 17.75
CA ARG A 97 9.86 10.43 17.98
C ARG A 97 10.84 10.51 16.81
N LEU A 98 10.31 10.59 15.59
CA LEU A 98 11.10 10.60 14.37
C LEU A 98 11.16 12.01 13.78
N GLY A 99 11.23 13.02 14.62
CA GLY A 99 11.16 14.42 14.20
C GLY A 99 12.25 14.88 13.25
N ARG A 100 13.36 14.13 13.11
CA ARG A 100 14.40 14.46 12.13
C ARG A 100 14.02 14.01 10.71
N TYR A 101 13.00 13.17 10.56
CA TYR A 101 12.59 12.66 9.26
C TYR A 101 11.34 13.38 8.78
N PRO A 102 11.24 13.70 7.49
CA PRO A 102 10.08 14.44 6.98
C PRO A 102 8.89 13.49 6.76
N LEU A 103 8.40 12.90 7.84
CA LEU A 103 7.23 12.03 7.78
C LEU A 103 5.98 12.85 7.52
N ARG A 104 5.28 12.51 6.45
CA ARG A 104 3.97 13.10 6.17
C ARG A 104 2.89 12.30 6.87
N THR A 105 1.70 12.87 6.94
CA THR A 105 0.56 12.28 7.66
C THR A 105 0.31 10.82 7.27
N LEU A 106 0.20 10.56 5.97
CA LEU A 106 -0.14 9.21 5.51
C LEU A 106 1.03 8.24 5.67
N ASP A 107 2.26 8.72 5.54
CA ASP A 107 3.45 7.89 5.78
C ASP A 107 3.48 7.41 7.23
N ALA A 108 3.23 8.34 8.16
CA ALA A 108 3.20 8.01 9.59
C ALA A 108 2.07 7.02 9.90
N LEU A 109 0.91 7.18 9.26
CA LEU A 109 -0.22 6.29 9.47
C LEU A 109 0.06 4.88 8.94
N HIS A 110 0.62 4.76 7.73
CA HIS A 110 1.00 3.46 7.20
C HIS A 110 2.01 2.75 8.11
N LEU A 111 2.99 3.49 8.59
CA LEU A 111 3.98 2.93 9.50
C LEU A 111 3.36 2.46 10.82
N ALA A 112 2.44 3.27 11.37
CA ALA A 112 1.73 2.92 12.60
C ALA A 112 0.89 1.65 12.42
N ILE A 113 0.21 1.53 11.29
CA ILE A 113 -0.60 0.34 10.98
C ILE A 113 0.30 -0.89 10.88
N ALA A 114 1.39 -0.78 10.11
CA ALA A 114 2.31 -1.89 9.93
C ALA A 114 2.86 -2.40 11.27
N GLN A 115 3.23 -1.49 12.16
CA GLN A 115 3.69 -1.84 13.50
C GLN A 115 2.58 -2.47 14.33
N GLY A 116 1.38 -1.90 14.25
CA GLY A 116 0.23 -2.36 15.05
C GLY A 116 -0.23 -3.76 14.69
N ILE A 117 -0.09 -4.16 13.44
CA ILE A 117 -0.44 -5.52 13.01
C ILE A 117 0.78 -6.45 12.99
N HIS A 118 1.89 -5.99 13.55
CA HIS A 118 3.12 -6.76 13.73
C HIS A 118 3.79 -7.20 12.43
N CYS A 119 3.69 -6.41 11.38
CA CYS A 119 4.47 -6.63 10.17
C CYS A 119 5.91 -6.20 10.43
N ARG A 120 6.85 -7.06 10.07
CA ARG A 120 8.28 -6.76 10.22
C ARG A 120 8.84 -5.96 9.07
N GLN A 121 8.16 -6.00 7.92
CA GLN A 121 8.59 -5.33 6.71
C GLN A 121 7.49 -4.40 6.22
N LEU A 122 7.88 -3.20 5.84
CA LEU A 122 7.03 -2.25 5.14
C LEU A 122 7.61 -2.05 3.76
N ALA A 123 6.87 -2.45 2.74
CA ALA A 123 7.29 -2.26 1.35
C ALA A 123 6.73 -0.93 0.85
N THR A 124 7.63 -0.09 0.35
CA THR A 124 7.28 1.21 -0.20
C THR A 124 8.18 1.51 -1.39
N ALA A 125 7.64 2.23 -2.37
CA ALA A 125 8.40 2.75 -3.50
C ALA A 125 8.67 4.24 -3.34
N ASP A 126 8.19 4.87 -2.29
CA ASP A 126 8.48 6.27 -1.98
C ASP A 126 9.92 6.45 -1.53
N LYS A 127 10.48 7.57 -1.92
CA LYS A 127 11.86 7.92 -1.57
C LYS A 127 11.92 8.90 -0.40
#